data_a76cd19332aee6844d75ffb7ed285c90
#
_entry.id   a76cd19332aee6844d75ffb7ed285c90
#
_cell.length_a   1.000
_cell.length_b   1.000
_cell.length_c   1.000
_cell.angle_alpha   90.00
_cell.angle_beta   90.00
_cell.angle_gamma   90.00
#
_symmetry.space_group_name_H-M   'P 1'
#
loop_
_entity.id
_entity.type
_entity.pdbx_description
1 polymer ?
#
loop_
_entity_poly.entity_id
_entity_poly.type
_entity_poly.pdbx_seq_one_letter_code
_entity_poly.pdbx_strand_id
1 'polypeptide(L)'
;AGNQRDCAGPIVSLGHTLIGNVAGCTYTQAPGDLIGTGAQPIKPLLGPLQTNRGATATHAPLFGSPAIDAGDDATCPALDQRGVARPQGAACDIGAVEVEQSKWLYLPIIRVSPN
;
A
#
# COMPACT_ATOMS: atom_id res chain seq x y z
N ALA A 1 -12.38 19.11 1.32
CA ALA A 1 -11.83 18.19 0.35
C ALA A 1 -10.35 18.38 0.22
N GLY A 2 -9.90 19.51 -0.34
CA GLY A 2 -8.49 19.74 -0.56
C GLY A 2 -7.66 19.93 0.70
N ASN A 3 -8.30 20.06 1.85
CA ASN A 3 -7.60 20.30 3.10
C ASN A 3 -7.44 19.07 3.95
N GLN A 4 -7.82 17.92 3.45
CA GLN A 4 -7.67 16.71 4.23
C GLN A 4 -6.21 16.38 4.43
N ARG A 5 -5.87 16.04 5.65
CA ARG A 5 -4.51 15.71 6.07
C ARG A 5 -4.47 14.26 6.47
N ASP A 6 -3.35 13.61 6.19
CA ASP A 6 -3.17 12.22 6.56
C ASP A 6 -2.40 12.06 7.86
N CYS A 7 -1.83 13.15 8.35
CA CYS A 7 -1.06 13.11 9.59
C CYS A 7 -1.00 14.50 10.23
N ALA A 8 -0.50 14.55 11.45
CA ALA A 8 -0.29 15.80 12.18
C ALA A 8 0.88 15.62 13.14
N GLY A 9 1.61 16.72 13.37
CA GLY A 9 2.73 16.71 14.31
C GLY A 9 3.98 16.03 13.78
N PRO A 10 4.93 15.71 14.66
CA PRO A 10 6.21 15.14 14.25
C PRO A 10 6.08 13.65 13.97
N ILE A 11 6.67 13.22 12.85
CA ILE A 11 6.73 11.82 12.47
C ILE A 11 8.15 11.52 12.01
N VAL A 12 8.74 10.49 12.59
CA VAL A 12 10.05 9.99 12.17
C VAL A 12 9.81 8.65 11.50
N SER A 13 10.07 8.58 10.20
CA SER A 13 9.87 7.35 9.45
C SER A 13 11.00 6.37 9.67
N LEU A 14 10.67 5.09 9.71
CA LEU A 14 11.65 4.02 9.68
C LEU A 14 11.82 3.44 8.27
N GLY A 15 11.19 4.08 7.29
CA GLY A 15 11.29 3.66 5.90
C GLY A 15 10.01 3.00 5.39
N HIS A 16 9.85 3.04 4.07
CA HIS A 16 8.74 2.38 3.37
C HIS A 16 7.36 2.77 3.91
N THR A 17 7.20 4.05 4.18
CA THR A 17 5.95 4.63 4.66
C THR A 17 5.28 5.37 3.52
N LEU A 18 3.97 5.17 3.37
CA LEU A 18 3.18 5.90 2.38
C LEU A 18 2.30 6.91 3.08
N ILE A 19 2.50 8.19 2.76
CA ILE A 19 1.63 9.27 3.24
C ILE A 19 1.14 10.03 2.03
N GLY A 20 -0.17 10.07 1.86
CA GLY A 20 -0.76 10.72 0.70
C GLY A 20 -0.58 12.23 0.71
N ASN A 21 -0.70 12.87 1.86
CA ASN A 21 -0.55 14.31 2.00
C ASN A 21 0.08 14.61 3.36
N VAL A 22 1.33 15.05 3.32
CA VAL A 22 2.12 15.29 4.52
C VAL A 22 1.91 16.71 5.10
N ALA A 23 1.04 17.49 4.50
CA ALA A 23 0.77 18.85 4.98
C ALA A 23 0.30 18.81 6.44
N GLY A 24 0.88 19.65 7.27
CA GLY A 24 0.57 19.69 8.69
C GLY A 24 1.42 18.76 9.54
N CYS A 25 2.29 17.97 8.93
CA CYS A 25 3.20 17.09 9.67
C CYS A 25 4.62 17.61 9.60
N THR A 26 5.37 17.38 10.66
CA THR A 26 6.82 17.56 10.64
C THR A 26 7.40 16.17 10.39
N TYR A 27 7.80 15.92 9.15
CA TYR A 27 8.13 14.58 8.71
C TYR A 27 9.62 14.43 8.47
N THR A 28 10.21 13.40 9.07
CA THR A 28 11.60 13.03 8.82
C THR A 28 11.58 11.80 7.92
N GLN A 29 12.05 11.97 6.70
CA GLN A 29 11.97 10.95 5.66
C GLN A 29 13.05 9.90 5.83
N ALA A 30 12.75 8.68 5.39
CA ALA A 30 13.69 7.57 5.39
C ALA A 30 13.61 6.85 4.03
N PRO A 31 14.58 5.99 3.73
CA PRO A 31 14.59 5.29 2.43
C PRO A 31 13.31 4.50 2.19
N GLY A 32 12.85 4.55 0.94
CA GLY A 32 11.66 3.81 0.53
C GLY A 32 10.35 4.51 0.82
N ASP A 33 10.36 5.67 1.43
CA ASP A 33 9.14 6.42 1.73
C ASP A 33 8.52 6.99 0.46
N LEU A 34 7.19 6.97 0.42
CA LEU A 34 6.38 7.57 -0.64
C LEU A 34 5.56 8.69 0.00
N ILE A 35 5.98 9.92 -0.23
CA ILE A 35 5.42 11.06 0.48
C ILE A 35 4.81 12.04 -0.51
N GLY A 36 3.51 12.23 -0.41
CA GLY A 36 2.80 13.25 -1.16
C GLY A 36 2.74 14.55 -0.38
N THR A 37 2.49 15.63 -1.08
CA THR A 37 2.38 16.97 -0.51
C THR A 37 0.97 17.50 -0.73
N GLY A 38 0.66 18.65 -0.12
CA GLY A 38 -0.62 19.30 -0.38
C GLY A 38 -0.81 19.68 -1.83
N ALA A 39 0.27 20.06 -2.52
CA ALA A 39 0.22 20.45 -3.93
C ALA A 39 0.22 19.23 -4.86
N GLN A 40 0.88 18.15 -4.45
CA GLN A 40 0.96 16.92 -5.26
C GLN A 40 0.75 15.71 -4.35
N PRO A 41 -0.48 15.44 -3.94
CA PRO A 41 -0.76 14.32 -3.08
C PRO A 41 -0.59 12.99 -3.82
N ILE A 42 -0.26 11.96 -3.07
CA ILE A 42 -0.26 10.60 -3.56
C ILE A 42 -1.60 9.96 -3.20
N LYS A 43 -2.26 9.36 -4.18
CA LYS A 43 -3.49 8.62 -3.93
C LYS A 43 -3.12 7.18 -3.62
N PRO A 44 -3.43 6.70 -2.43
CA PRO A 44 -3.04 5.33 -2.07
C PRO A 44 -3.86 4.27 -2.78
N LEU A 45 -5.01 4.60 -3.34
CA LEU A 45 -5.87 3.68 -4.06
C LEU A 45 -6.19 2.45 -3.22
N LEU A 46 -6.80 2.68 -2.07
CA LEU A 46 -7.24 1.61 -1.20
C LEU A 46 -8.73 1.38 -1.37
N GLY A 47 -9.13 0.12 -1.27
CA GLY A 47 -10.54 -0.25 -1.29
C GLY A 47 -11.23 0.09 0.02
N PRO A 48 -12.54 -0.12 0.07
CA PRO A 48 -13.30 0.17 1.28
C PRO A 48 -12.91 -0.80 2.40
N LEU A 49 -13.20 -0.39 3.63
CA LEU A 49 -12.99 -1.25 4.79
C LEU A 49 -13.95 -2.44 4.72
N GLN A 50 -13.39 -3.63 4.63
CA GLN A 50 -14.15 -4.87 4.56
C GLN A 50 -13.25 -6.03 4.92
N THR A 51 -13.81 -7.23 5.06
CA THR A 51 -13.02 -8.36 5.57
C THR A 51 -11.96 -8.83 4.60
N ASN A 52 -12.15 -8.68 3.31
CA ASN A 52 -11.18 -9.11 2.29
C ASN A 52 -10.71 -10.55 2.52
N ARG A 53 -11.64 -11.40 2.98
CA ARG A 53 -11.38 -12.81 3.32
C ARG A 53 -10.46 -13.01 4.52
N GLY A 54 -10.38 -12.02 5.38
CA GLY A 54 -9.67 -12.14 6.65
C GLY A 54 -10.61 -12.18 7.83
N ALA A 55 -10.07 -12.40 9.01
CA ALA A 55 -10.86 -12.42 10.24
C ALA A 55 -11.27 -11.01 10.68
N THR A 56 -10.51 -10.01 10.26
CA THR A 56 -10.77 -8.62 10.64
C THR A 56 -10.84 -7.76 9.38
N ALA A 57 -11.44 -6.58 9.51
CA ALA A 57 -11.61 -5.69 8.37
C ALA A 57 -10.29 -5.00 8.01
N THR A 58 -10.08 -4.80 6.72
CA THR A 58 -8.89 -4.17 6.18
C THR A 58 -9.26 -3.28 4.99
N HIS A 59 -8.32 -2.40 4.61
CA HIS A 59 -8.39 -1.68 3.34
C HIS A 59 -7.37 -2.31 2.40
N ALA A 60 -7.85 -3.03 1.40
CA ALA A 60 -6.96 -3.69 0.46
C ALA A 60 -6.50 -2.72 -0.63
N PRO A 61 -5.22 -2.74 -1.02
CA PRO A 61 -4.79 -1.95 -2.17
C PRO A 61 -5.52 -2.39 -3.44
N LEU A 62 -5.94 -1.40 -4.22
CA LEU A 62 -6.56 -1.65 -5.52
C LEU A 62 -5.47 -1.71 -6.58
N PHE A 63 -5.81 -2.23 -7.75
CA PHE A 63 -4.88 -2.29 -8.87
C PHE A 63 -4.31 -0.89 -9.15
N GLY A 64 -3.01 -0.81 -9.25
CA GLY A 64 -2.34 0.47 -9.47
C GLY A 64 -1.96 1.22 -8.21
N SER A 65 -2.29 0.69 -7.03
CA SER A 65 -1.91 1.35 -5.78
C SER A 65 -0.39 1.45 -5.66
N PRO A 66 0.13 2.62 -5.26
CA PRO A 66 1.57 2.76 -5.02
C PRO A 66 2.06 1.96 -3.82
N ALA A 67 1.18 1.46 -2.97
CA ALA A 67 1.57 0.63 -1.84
C ALA A 67 2.02 -0.78 -2.27
N ILE A 68 1.64 -1.21 -3.47
CA ILE A 68 1.95 -2.55 -3.93
C ILE A 68 3.44 -2.67 -4.25
N ASP A 69 4.09 -3.68 -3.70
CA ASP A 69 5.51 -3.96 -3.88
C ASP A 69 6.43 -2.84 -3.37
N ALA A 70 5.92 -2.00 -2.49
CA ALA A 70 6.69 -0.85 -1.99
C ALA A 70 7.13 -1.01 -0.54
N GLY A 71 6.87 -2.14 0.08
CA GLY A 71 7.30 -2.42 1.44
C GLY A 71 8.74 -2.90 1.52
N ASP A 72 9.19 -3.14 2.73
CA ASP A 72 10.57 -3.57 2.99
C ASP A 72 10.59 -5.08 3.25
N ASP A 73 11.16 -5.82 2.30
CA ASP A 73 11.26 -7.28 2.43
C ASP A 73 12.10 -7.72 3.62
N ALA A 74 13.03 -6.87 4.07
CA ALA A 74 13.90 -7.23 5.18
C ALA A 74 13.15 -7.22 6.52
N THR A 75 12.06 -6.47 6.62
CA THR A 75 11.37 -6.28 7.89
C THR A 75 9.89 -6.63 7.85
N CYS A 76 9.30 -6.88 6.68
CA CYS A 76 7.88 -7.19 6.64
C CYS A 76 7.60 -8.54 7.31
N PRO A 77 6.45 -8.66 7.99
CA PRO A 77 6.07 -9.95 8.57
C PRO A 77 5.85 -11.00 7.50
N ALA A 78 6.06 -12.26 7.86
CA ALA A 78 5.88 -13.36 6.92
C ALA A 78 4.46 -13.50 6.40
N LEU A 79 3.48 -13.04 7.18
CA LEU A 79 2.07 -13.11 6.82
C LEU A 79 1.45 -11.72 6.95
N ASP A 80 0.45 -11.44 6.10
CA ASP A 80 -0.31 -10.20 6.25
C ASP A 80 -1.38 -10.38 7.34
N GLN A 81 -2.21 -9.36 7.54
CA GLN A 81 -3.24 -9.39 8.58
C GLN A 81 -4.26 -10.51 8.37
N ARG A 82 -4.41 -10.98 7.13
CA ARG A 82 -5.34 -12.07 6.79
C ARG A 82 -4.70 -13.46 6.85
N GLY A 83 -3.37 -13.52 7.07
CA GLY A 83 -2.65 -14.78 7.02
C GLY A 83 -2.12 -15.13 5.64
N VAL A 84 -2.13 -14.20 4.71
CA VAL A 84 -1.59 -14.41 3.36
C VAL A 84 -0.08 -14.23 3.40
N ALA A 85 0.63 -15.15 2.76
CA ALA A 85 2.10 -15.13 2.76
C ALA A 85 2.66 -13.92 2.02
N ARG A 86 3.73 -13.35 2.54
CA ARG A 86 4.45 -12.23 1.92
C ARG A 86 5.84 -12.67 1.48
N PRO A 87 6.34 -12.13 0.40
CA PRO A 87 5.67 -11.31 -0.60
C PRO A 87 4.89 -12.16 -1.60
N GLN A 88 3.95 -11.54 -2.30
CA GLN A 88 3.23 -12.19 -3.40
C GLN A 88 3.71 -11.71 -4.76
N GLY A 89 4.47 -10.63 -4.79
CA GLY A 89 5.02 -10.06 -5.99
C GLY A 89 6.49 -9.78 -5.81
N ALA A 90 6.97 -8.68 -6.41
CA ALA A 90 8.39 -8.33 -6.38
C ALA A 90 8.87 -7.97 -4.98
N ALA A 91 7.99 -7.45 -4.14
CA ALA A 91 8.32 -7.06 -2.77
C ALA A 91 7.05 -7.11 -1.94
N CYS A 92 7.19 -6.98 -0.61
CA CYS A 92 6.04 -6.85 0.27
C CYS A 92 5.27 -5.58 -0.06
N ASP A 93 3.96 -5.61 0.15
CA ASP A 93 3.13 -4.41 0.03
C ASP A 93 3.16 -3.61 1.32
N ILE A 94 3.03 -2.29 1.20
CA ILE A 94 2.87 -1.44 2.38
C ILE A 94 1.46 -1.64 2.92
N GLY A 95 1.35 -1.87 4.22
CA GLY A 95 0.06 -1.96 4.88
C GLY A 95 -0.33 -3.35 5.28
N ALA A 96 -1.59 -3.49 5.64
CA ALA A 96 -2.12 -4.70 6.29
C ALA A 96 -2.39 -5.85 5.33
N VAL A 97 -2.47 -5.59 4.04
CA VAL A 97 -2.90 -6.58 3.05
C VAL A 97 -1.82 -6.79 2.01
N GLU A 98 -1.43 -8.04 1.82
CA GLU A 98 -0.57 -8.45 0.73
C GLU A 98 -1.44 -8.88 -0.45
N VAL A 99 -1.40 -8.13 -1.54
CA VAL A 99 -2.23 -8.41 -2.70
C VAL A 99 -1.70 -9.63 -3.43
N GLU A 100 -2.60 -10.55 -3.72
CA GLU A 100 -2.25 -11.74 -4.50
C GLU A 100 -2.23 -11.39 -5.97
N GLN A 101 -1.09 -10.93 -6.44
CA GLN A 101 -0.95 -10.36 -7.78
C GLN A 101 -1.23 -11.36 -8.90
N SER A 102 -1.17 -12.63 -8.61
CA SER A 102 -1.50 -13.63 -9.61
C SER A 102 -2.90 -13.46 -10.17
N LYS A 103 -3.82 -12.92 -9.38
CA LYS A 103 -5.17 -12.67 -9.85
C LYS A 103 -5.22 -11.59 -10.91
N TRP A 104 -4.35 -10.61 -10.81
CA TRP A 104 -4.30 -9.54 -11.80
C TRP A 104 -3.60 -9.99 -13.08
N LEU A 105 -2.55 -10.76 -12.94
CA LEU A 105 -1.85 -11.28 -14.09
C LEU A 105 -2.76 -12.16 -14.93
N TYR A 106 -3.62 -12.89 -14.28
CA TYR A 106 -4.50 -13.82 -14.95
C TYR A 106 -5.46 -13.13 -15.91
N LEU A 107 -6.04 -12.01 -15.49
CA LEU A 107 -7.05 -11.32 -16.28
C LEU A 107 -6.52 -10.83 -17.62
N PRO A 108 -5.40 -10.10 -17.67
CA PRO A 108 -4.85 -9.68 -18.96
C PRO A 108 -4.42 -10.85 -19.84
N ILE A 109 -3.87 -11.89 -19.24
CA ILE A 109 -3.43 -13.05 -19.99
C ILE A 109 -4.59 -13.74 -20.67
N ILE A 110 -5.69 -13.88 -19.95
CA ILE A 110 -6.88 -14.52 -20.51
C ILE A 110 -7.38 -13.74 -21.72
N ARG A 111 -7.34 -12.41 -21.66
CA ARG A 111 -7.80 -11.61 -22.77
C ARG A 111 -6.85 -11.60 -23.95
N VAL A 112 -5.58 -11.73 -23.68
CA VAL A 112 -4.54 -11.61 -24.70
C VAL A 112 -4.24 -12.92 -25.38
N SER A 113 -4.42 -14.02 -24.69
CA SER A 113 -4.00 -15.31 -25.19
C SER A 113 -5.11 -16.18 -25.72
N PRO A 114 -6.11 -15.66 -26.39
CA PRO A 114 -7.10 -16.51 -27.06
C PRO A 114 -6.56 -17.12 -28.34
N ASN A 115 -5.37 -16.92 -28.63
CA ASN A 115 -4.78 -17.52 -29.82
C ASN A 115 -3.81 -18.61 -29.48
#